data_772713f23d2b01a08059739a88024dd2
#
_entry.id   772713f23d2b01a08059739a88024dd2
#
_cell.length_a   1.000
_cell.length_b   1.000
_cell.length_c   1.000
_cell.angle_alpha   90.00
_cell.angle_beta   90.00
_cell.angle_gamma   90.00
#
_symmetry.space_group_name_H-M   'P 1'
#
loop_
_entity.id
_entity.type
_entity.pdbx_description
1 polymer ?
#
loop_
_entity_poly.entity_id
_entity_poly.type
_entity_poly.pdbx_seq_one_letter_code
_entity_poly.pdbx_strand_id
1 'polypeptide(L)'
;MTGGSGAAISLHYSPARMASEIERITGFLSSRIQPGQKAVLGISGGIDSDVTARLAVRALGADRLKLFTVVQADMELRHLHNARSLAAELRIPLVEIPLAPWAPALIDMLAEADPGEGFSNAAFLDIGRAKNSLRTVVYSTYHDRGYLTLGTSNRTEAECGFFVRLG
;
A
#
# COMPACT_ATOMS: atom_id res chain seq x y z
N MET A 1 -44.74 -10.57 14.76
CA MET A 1 -43.31 -10.76 14.97
C MET A 1 -42.80 -11.72 13.92
N THR A 2 -42.33 -11.24 12.82
CA THR A 2 -41.76 -12.06 11.73
C THR A 2 -40.25 -11.94 11.82
N GLY A 3 -39.62 -12.99 12.36
CA GLY A 3 -38.18 -13.11 12.43
C GLY A 3 -37.57 -13.23 11.02
N GLY A 4 -36.95 -12.17 10.55
CA GLY A 4 -36.13 -12.21 9.34
C GLY A 4 -34.90 -13.08 9.58
N SER A 5 -34.89 -14.28 8.96
CA SER A 5 -33.70 -15.10 8.86
C SER A 5 -32.65 -14.34 8.06
N GLY A 6 -31.72 -13.69 8.75
CA GLY A 6 -30.52 -13.14 8.12
C GLY A 6 -29.71 -14.29 7.55
N ALA A 7 -29.76 -14.49 6.25
CA ALA A 7 -28.86 -15.42 5.57
C ALA A 7 -27.42 -15.01 5.88
N ALA A 8 -26.71 -15.87 6.61
CA ALA A 8 -25.29 -15.66 6.86
C ALA A 8 -24.57 -15.60 5.51
N ILE A 9 -23.97 -14.46 5.20
CA ILE A 9 -23.16 -14.29 3.99
C ILE A 9 -21.95 -15.20 4.16
N SER A 10 -21.92 -16.31 3.44
CA SER A 10 -20.75 -17.18 3.39
C SER A 10 -19.63 -16.44 2.69
N LEU A 11 -18.58 -16.09 3.45
CA LEU A 11 -17.35 -15.48 2.93
C LEU A 11 -16.41 -16.50 2.29
N HIS A 12 -16.82 -17.78 2.20
CA HIS A 12 -16.01 -18.82 1.58
C HIS A 12 -16.10 -18.75 0.06
N TYR A 13 -14.98 -18.41 -0.56
CA TYR A 13 -14.80 -18.54 -2.00
C TYR A 13 -14.53 -20.01 -2.32
N SER A 14 -15.30 -20.59 -3.24
CA SER A 14 -14.93 -21.87 -3.83
C SER A 14 -13.60 -21.74 -4.60
N PRO A 15 -12.81 -22.82 -4.75
CA PRO A 15 -11.58 -22.78 -5.55
C PRO A 15 -11.80 -22.25 -6.97
N ALA A 16 -12.91 -22.61 -7.60
CA ALA A 16 -13.27 -22.14 -8.94
C ALA A 16 -13.53 -20.63 -8.96
N ARG A 17 -14.25 -20.10 -7.98
CA ARG A 17 -14.49 -18.66 -7.84
C ARG A 17 -13.19 -17.90 -7.57
N MET A 18 -12.31 -18.45 -6.72
CA MET A 18 -11.00 -17.88 -6.43
C MET A 18 -10.15 -17.77 -7.72
N ALA A 19 -10.08 -18.85 -8.50
CA ALA A 19 -9.38 -18.87 -9.77
C ALA A 19 -9.92 -17.82 -10.74
N SER A 20 -11.24 -17.73 -10.89
CA SER A 20 -11.89 -16.73 -11.73
C SER A 20 -11.57 -15.29 -11.31
N GLU A 21 -11.56 -14.99 -10.01
CA GLU A 21 -11.20 -13.65 -9.52
C GLU A 21 -9.71 -13.33 -9.74
N ILE A 22 -8.82 -14.29 -9.58
CA ILE A 22 -7.40 -14.12 -9.90
C ILE A 22 -7.24 -13.77 -11.38
N GLU A 23 -7.86 -14.52 -12.29
CA GLU A 23 -7.78 -14.25 -13.73
C GLU A 23 -8.40 -12.87 -14.08
N ARG A 24 -9.52 -12.52 -13.47
CA ARG A 24 -10.14 -11.21 -13.66
C ARG A 24 -9.22 -10.06 -13.23
N ILE A 25 -8.59 -10.17 -12.07
CA ILE A 25 -7.69 -9.13 -11.54
C ILE A 25 -6.41 -9.04 -12.37
N THR A 26 -5.80 -10.18 -12.69
CA THR A 26 -4.57 -10.19 -13.49
C THR A 26 -4.81 -9.70 -14.92
N GLY A 27 -5.95 -10.04 -15.52
CA GLY A 27 -6.38 -9.50 -16.81
C GLY A 27 -6.60 -7.98 -16.77
N PHE A 28 -7.23 -7.48 -15.70
CA PHE A 28 -7.39 -6.05 -15.49
C PHE A 28 -6.02 -5.33 -15.39
N LEU A 29 -5.11 -5.83 -14.56
CA LEU A 29 -3.77 -5.25 -14.44
C LEU A 29 -3.03 -5.22 -15.78
N SER A 30 -3.04 -6.35 -16.50
CA SER A 30 -2.39 -6.44 -17.81
C SER A 30 -2.99 -5.47 -18.84
N SER A 31 -4.30 -5.20 -18.77
CA SER A 31 -4.97 -4.27 -19.69
C SER A 31 -4.68 -2.80 -19.40
N ARG A 32 -4.29 -2.46 -18.17
CA ARG A 32 -4.05 -1.07 -17.75
C ARG A 32 -2.59 -0.65 -17.86
N ILE A 33 -1.68 -1.59 -17.90
CA ILE A 33 -0.24 -1.34 -17.94
C ILE A 33 0.27 -1.59 -19.36
N GLN A 34 0.70 -0.54 -20.04
CA GLN A 34 1.15 -0.61 -21.43
C GLN A 34 2.32 -1.58 -21.62
N PRO A 35 2.50 -2.16 -22.80
CA PRO A 35 3.67 -2.97 -23.11
C PRO A 35 4.97 -2.21 -22.81
N GLY A 36 5.87 -2.82 -22.04
CA GLY A 36 7.13 -2.20 -21.63
C GLY A 36 7.04 -1.23 -20.44
N GLN A 37 5.86 -0.74 -20.07
CA GLN A 37 5.67 0.09 -18.88
C GLN A 37 5.88 -0.74 -17.62
N LYS A 38 6.54 -0.17 -16.62
CA LYS A 38 6.76 -0.78 -15.29
C LYS A 38 5.74 -0.28 -14.29
N ALA A 39 5.45 -1.11 -13.31
CA ALA A 39 4.65 -0.74 -12.15
C ALA A 39 5.51 -0.60 -10.90
N VAL A 40 5.05 0.18 -9.93
CA VAL A 40 5.64 0.31 -8.60
C VAL A 40 4.60 0.04 -7.53
N LEU A 41 4.99 -0.68 -6.50
CA LEU A 41 4.14 -1.08 -5.37
C LEU A 41 4.87 -0.92 -4.06
N GLY A 42 4.25 -0.23 -3.11
CA GLY A 42 4.72 -0.15 -1.73
C GLY A 42 4.29 -1.38 -0.93
N ILE A 43 5.23 -2.02 -0.27
CA ILE A 43 5.01 -3.21 0.55
C ILE A 43 5.01 -2.82 2.02
N SER A 44 3.88 -3.00 2.68
CA SER A 44 3.73 -2.72 4.12
C SER A 44 4.11 -3.91 5.02
N GLY A 45 4.29 -5.10 4.45
CA GLY A 45 4.41 -6.35 5.19
C GLY A 45 3.07 -6.92 5.69
N GLY A 46 1.95 -6.31 5.30
CA GLY A 46 0.59 -6.80 5.52
C GLY A 46 0.07 -7.59 4.33
N ILE A 47 -1.05 -8.31 4.56
CA ILE A 47 -1.63 -9.26 3.58
C ILE A 47 -2.05 -8.58 2.27
N ASP A 48 -2.62 -7.37 2.32
CA ASP A 48 -3.13 -6.71 1.11
C ASP A 48 -2.00 -6.39 0.13
N SER A 49 -0.86 -5.88 0.64
CA SER A 49 0.31 -5.62 -0.19
C SER A 49 0.98 -6.90 -0.71
N ASP A 50 0.97 -7.99 0.06
CA ASP A 50 1.46 -9.31 -0.35
C ASP A 50 0.63 -9.85 -1.53
N VAL A 51 -0.68 -9.92 -1.37
CA VAL A 51 -1.60 -10.41 -2.41
C VAL A 51 -1.49 -9.55 -3.68
N THR A 52 -1.45 -8.23 -3.52
CA THR A 52 -1.30 -7.31 -4.67
C THR A 52 0.01 -7.54 -5.42
N ALA A 53 1.13 -7.75 -4.72
CA ALA A 53 2.42 -8.04 -5.33
C ALA A 53 2.40 -9.34 -6.14
N ARG A 54 1.83 -10.42 -5.57
CA ARG A 54 1.71 -11.72 -6.25
C ARG A 54 0.86 -11.63 -7.51
N LEU A 55 -0.28 -10.94 -7.43
CA LEU A 55 -1.15 -10.71 -8.59
C LEU A 55 -0.48 -9.85 -9.65
N ALA A 56 0.28 -8.83 -9.24
CA ALA A 56 1.04 -7.98 -10.16
C ALA A 56 2.16 -8.77 -10.87
N VAL A 57 2.90 -9.62 -10.16
CA VAL A 57 3.91 -10.50 -10.78
C VAL A 57 3.26 -11.47 -11.76
N ARG A 58 2.11 -12.06 -11.40
CA ARG A 58 1.37 -12.95 -12.31
C ARG A 58 0.90 -12.25 -13.58
N ALA A 59 0.50 -10.98 -13.46
CA ALA A 59 0.01 -10.18 -14.59
C ALA A 59 1.12 -9.62 -15.49
N LEU A 60 2.25 -9.21 -14.91
CA LEU A 60 3.26 -8.39 -15.57
C LEU A 60 4.62 -9.09 -15.73
N GLY A 61 4.91 -10.05 -14.88
CA GLY A 61 6.25 -10.58 -14.65
C GLY A 61 7.04 -9.75 -13.62
N ALA A 62 8.02 -10.41 -13.00
CA ALA A 62 8.87 -9.81 -11.96
C ALA A 62 9.69 -8.62 -12.48
N ASP A 63 10.16 -8.67 -13.72
CA ASP A 63 11.01 -7.64 -14.33
C ASP A 63 10.29 -6.29 -14.53
N ARG A 64 8.96 -6.30 -14.53
CA ARG A 64 8.13 -5.11 -14.71
C ARG A 64 7.56 -4.57 -13.42
N LEU A 65 7.84 -5.19 -12.27
CA LEU A 65 7.38 -4.74 -10.97
C LEU A 65 8.56 -4.24 -10.12
N LYS A 66 8.46 -3.04 -9.58
CA LYS A 66 9.36 -2.49 -8.57
C LYS A 66 8.68 -2.51 -7.22
N LEU A 67 9.38 -3.02 -6.21
CA LEU A 67 8.92 -3.04 -4.83
C LEU A 67 9.71 -2.04 -3.99
N PHE A 68 9.00 -1.30 -3.13
CA PHE A 68 9.64 -0.53 -2.07
C PHE A 68 8.90 -0.71 -0.75
N THR A 69 9.59 -0.49 0.35
CA THR A 69 9.00 -0.34 1.67
C THR A 69 9.50 0.93 2.34
N VAL A 70 8.63 1.55 3.12
CA VAL A 70 8.98 2.73 3.91
C VAL A 70 9.28 2.26 5.32
N VAL A 71 10.53 2.45 5.73
CA VAL A 71 10.98 2.09 7.08
C VAL A 71 10.71 3.27 8.01
N GLN A 72 9.89 3.05 9.03
CA GLN A 72 9.48 4.03 10.04
C GLN A 72 9.97 3.60 11.43
N ALA A 73 10.14 4.56 12.34
CA ALA A 73 10.67 4.28 13.68
C ALA A 73 9.76 3.36 14.52
N ASP A 74 8.45 3.43 14.31
CA ASP A 74 7.43 2.64 14.99
C ASP A 74 6.98 1.40 14.18
N MET A 75 7.69 1.07 13.12
CA MET A 75 7.39 -0.11 12.31
C MET A 75 7.76 -1.38 13.09
N GLU A 76 6.79 -2.26 13.28
CA GLU A 76 7.08 -3.56 13.88
C GLU A 76 8.05 -4.36 12.99
N LEU A 77 9.09 -4.93 13.60
CA LEU A 77 10.12 -5.70 12.88
C LEU A 77 9.55 -6.82 12.02
N ARG A 78 8.43 -7.43 12.43
CA ARG A 78 7.75 -8.47 11.65
C ARG A 78 7.30 -7.97 10.27
N HIS A 79 6.83 -6.72 10.15
CA HIS A 79 6.38 -6.15 8.88
C HIS A 79 7.55 -5.97 7.90
N LEU A 80 8.68 -5.48 8.39
CA LEU A 80 9.88 -5.37 7.57
C LEU A 80 10.40 -6.75 7.15
N HIS A 81 10.39 -7.72 8.06
CA HIS A 81 10.75 -9.10 7.77
C HIS A 81 9.84 -9.70 6.68
N ASN A 82 8.51 -9.54 6.81
CA ASN A 82 7.54 -10.01 5.83
C ASN A 82 7.77 -9.37 4.45
N ALA A 83 8.03 -8.05 4.40
CA ALA A 83 8.31 -7.35 3.16
C ALA A 83 9.57 -7.89 2.46
N ARG A 84 10.64 -8.13 3.22
CA ARG A 84 11.88 -8.74 2.72
C ARG A 84 11.67 -10.17 2.22
N SER A 85 10.94 -10.97 2.98
CA SER A 85 10.63 -12.37 2.62
C SER A 85 9.82 -12.45 1.34
N LEU A 86 8.79 -11.62 1.20
CA LEU A 86 7.99 -11.53 -0.02
C LEU A 86 8.84 -11.15 -1.24
N ALA A 87 9.67 -10.11 -1.10
CA ALA A 87 10.53 -9.65 -2.18
C ALA A 87 11.52 -10.74 -2.63
N ALA A 88 12.12 -11.44 -1.67
CA ALA A 88 13.02 -12.57 -1.93
C ALA A 88 12.30 -13.72 -2.65
N GLU A 89 11.10 -14.10 -2.19
CA GLU A 89 10.27 -15.14 -2.81
C GLU A 89 9.91 -14.78 -4.27
N LEU A 90 9.52 -13.53 -4.52
CA LEU A 90 9.20 -13.03 -5.85
C LEU A 90 10.44 -12.75 -6.71
N ARG A 91 11.65 -12.84 -6.15
CA ARG A 91 12.93 -12.52 -6.78
C ARG A 91 13.00 -11.10 -7.32
N ILE A 92 12.42 -10.16 -6.59
CA ILE A 92 12.42 -8.73 -6.92
C ILE A 92 13.23 -8.00 -5.83
N PRO A 93 14.21 -7.16 -6.20
CA PRO A 93 14.91 -6.34 -5.21
C PRO A 93 13.93 -5.41 -4.47
N LEU A 94 14.02 -5.41 -3.13
CA LEU A 94 13.25 -4.49 -2.29
C LEU A 94 14.04 -3.20 -2.07
N VAL A 95 13.45 -2.07 -2.39
CA VAL A 95 14.00 -0.75 -2.06
C VAL A 95 13.50 -0.35 -0.67
N GLU A 96 14.39 -0.26 0.31
CA GLU A 96 14.04 0.19 1.66
C GLU A 96 14.31 1.69 1.79
N ILE A 97 13.27 2.46 2.08
CA ILE A 97 13.32 3.93 2.14
C ILE A 97 13.20 4.36 3.60
N PRO A 98 14.28 4.87 4.24
CA PRO A 98 14.25 5.28 5.64
C PRO A 98 13.58 6.66 5.78
N LEU A 99 12.27 6.67 6.00
CA LEU A 99 11.52 7.92 6.25
C LEU A 99 11.32 8.22 7.75
N ALA A 100 11.89 7.42 8.64
CA ALA A 100 11.74 7.57 10.08
C ALA A 100 12.00 9.00 10.62
N PRO A 101 13.07 9.71 10.21
CA PRO A 101 13.37 11.05 10.72
C PRO A 101 12.54 12.15 10.07
N TRP A 102 11.92 11.92 8.92
CA TRP A 102 11.35 12.98 8.09
C TRP A 102 9.97 13.46 8.56
N ALA A 103 9.13 12.56 9.05
CA ALA A 103 7.80 12.93 9.50
C ALA A 103 7.87 13.81 10.77
N PRO A 104 8.63 13.45 11.82
CA PRO A 104 8.83 14.35 12.96
C PRO A 104 9.45 15.69 12.56
N ALA A 105 10.49 15.69 11.73
CA ALA A 105 11.13 16.92 11.31
C ALA A 105 10.18 17.87 10.56
N LEU A 106 9.28 17.33 9.73
CA LEU A 106 8.27 18.13 9.06
C LEU A 106 7.31 18.79 10.07
N ILE A 107 6.86 18.05 11.07
CA ILE A 107 5.96 18.58 12.09
C ILE A 107 6.66 19.63 12.96
N ASP A 108 7.92 19.42 13.34
CA ASP A 108 8.72 20.42 14.08
C ASP A 108 8.87 21.72 13.27
N MET A 109 9.15 21.62 11.97
CA MET A 109 9.23 22.78 11.08
C MET A 109 7.89 23.54 10.99
N LEU A 110 6.76 22.84 10.93
CA LEU A 110 5.44 23.45 10.90
C LEU A 110 5.11 24.11 12.23
N ALA A 111 5.43 23.50 13.35
CA ALA A 111 5.23 24.07 14.69
C ALA A 111 6.07 25.33 14.92
N GLU A 112 7.27 25.38 14.36
CA GLU A 112 8.12 26.58 14.40
C GLU A 112 7.59 27.70 13.49
N ALA A 113 7.17 27.33 12.27
CA ALA A 113 6.70 28.31 11.28
C ALA A 113 5.33 28.89 11.60
N ASP A 114 4.44 28.10 12.24
CA ASP A 114 3.08 28.50 12.55
C ASP A 114 2.67 28.01 13.96
N PRO A 115 3.20 28.63 15.03
CA PRO A 115 2.94 28.22 16.41
C PRO A 115 1.48 28.36 16.84
N GLY A 116 0.68 29.16 16.12
CA GLY A 116 -0.75 29.36 16.41
C GLY A 116 -1.61 28.15 16.13
N GLU A 117 -1.21 27.27 15.22
CA GLU A 117 -1.97 26.07 14.84
C GLU A 117 -1.75 24.88 15.78
N GLY A 118 -0.70 24.91 16.61
CA GLY A 118 -0.47 23.90 17.63
C GLY A 118 0.00 22.53 17.10
N PHE A 119 0.71 22.50 15.94
CA PHE A 119 1.31 21.27 15.42
C PHE A 119 2.20 20.59 16.46
N SER A 120 2.11 19.27 16.56
CA SER A 120 2.86 18.53 17.57
C SER A 120 3.17 17.09 17.15
N ASN A 121 4.42 16.66 17.37
CA ASN A 121 4.83 15.28 17.22
C ASN A 121 4.15 14.33 18.22
N ALA A 122 3.55 14.84 19.29
CA ALA A 122 2.72 14.08 20.23
C ALA A 122 1.28 13.89 19.71
N ALA A 123 0.85 14.68 18.73
CA ALA A 123 -0.47 14.57 18.13
C ALA A 123 -0.50 13.42 17.10
N PHE A 124 -1.27 12.37 17.41
CA PHE A 124 -1.39 11.19 16.56
C PHE A 124 -1.79 11.53 15.12
N LEU A 125 -2.70 12.50 14.95
CA LEU A 125 -3.16 12.89 13.62
C LEU A 125 -2.07 13.61 12.81
N ASP A 126 -1.29 14.47 13.41
CA ASP A 126 -0.23 15.22 12.73
C ASP A 126 0.85 14.27 12.21
N ILE A 127 1.42 13.48 13.12
CA ILE A 127 2.49 12.54 12.74
C ILE A 127 1.99 11.44 11.79
N GLY A 128 0.78 10.94 11.97
CA GLY A 128 0.17 9.95 11.09
C GLY A 128 -0.07 10.50 9.68
N ARG A 129 -0.54 11.75 9.60
CA ARG A 129 -0.75 12.44 8.32
C ARG A 129 0.57 12.69 7.61
N ALA A 130 1.59 13.19 8.31
CA ALA A 130 2.93 13.41 7.75
C ALA A 130 3.53 12.12 7.19
N LYS A 131 3.46 11.00 7.93
CA LYS A 131 3.94 9.69 7.49
C LYS A 131 3.26 9.23 6.19
N ASN A 132 1.95 9.41 6.07
CA ASN A 132 1.20 9.00 4.88
C ASN A 132 1.52 9.90 3.67
N SER A 133 1.62 11.22 3.89
CA SER A 133 1.95 12.17 2.83
C SER A 133 3.36 11.94 2.25
N LEU A 134 4.33 11.59 3.08
CA LEU A 134 5.67 11.24 2.62
C LEU A 134 5.69 9.99 1.72
N ARG A 135 4.81 9.02 1.93
CA ARG A 135 4.65 7.89 0.98
C ARG A 135 4.15 8.36 -0.37
N THR A 136 3.22 9.32 -0.40
CA THR A 136 2.72 9.90 -1.64
C THR A 136 3.84 10.55 -2.45
N VAL A 137 4.76 11.24 -1.79
CA VAL A 137 5.95 11.81 -2.45
C VAL A 137 6.79 10.72 -3.12
N VAL A 138 7.00 9.58 -2.46
CA VAL A 138 7.72 8.45 -3.05
C VAL A 138 7.00 7.93 -4.30
N TYR A 139 5.69 7.70 -4.23
CA TYR A 139 4.89 7.26 -5.37
C TYR A 139 4.94 8.24 -6.54
N SER A 140 4.75 9.55 -6.27
CA SER A 140 4.80 10.59 -7.29
C SER A 140 6.16 10.62 -7.99
N THR A 141 7.25 10.48 -7.24
CA THR A 141 8.60 10.43 -7.79
C THR A 141 8.82 9.26 -8.75
N TYR A 142 8.22 8.09 -8.49
CA TYR A 142 8.24 6.97 -9.44
C TYR A 142 7.29 7.20 -10.61
N HIS A 143 6.12 7.79 -10.36
CA HIS A 143 5.18 8.13 -11.43
C HIS A 143 5.82 9.06 -12.49
N ASP A 144 6.54 10.08 -12.04
CA ASP A 144 7.27 11.01 -12.92
C ASP A 144 8.36 10.32 -13.77
N ARG A 145 8.77 9.12 -13.38
CA ARG A 145 9.68 8.25 -14.14
C ARG A 145 8.97 7.22 -15.02
N GLY A 146 7.67 7.38 -15.22
CA GLY A 146 6.85 6.53 -16.08
C GLY A 146 6.35 5.23 -15.44
N TYR A 147 6.55 5.04 -14.12
CA TYR A 147 5.96 3.88 -13.44
C TYR A 147 4.47 4.09 -13.20
N LEU A 148 3.66 3.05 -13.42
CA LEU A 148 2.30 3.04 -12.92
C LEU A 148 2.30 2.67 -11.43
N THR A 149 1.66 3.48 -10.60
CA THR A 149 1.53 3.20 -9.17
C THR A 149 0.39 2.23 -8.90
N LEU A 150 0.66 1.17 -8.13
CA LEU A 150 -0.36 0.23 -7.67
C LEU A 150 -0.71 0.53 -6.22
N GLY A 151 -2.00 0.72 -5.96
CA GLY A 151 -2.56 0.87 -4.62
C GLY A 151 -2.98 -0.48 -4.05
N THR A 152 -3.07 -0.56 -2.73
CA THR A 152 -3.46 -1.76 -1.97
C THR A 152 -4.77 -1.57 -1.22
N SER A 153 -5.49 -0.47 -1.45
CA SER A 153 -6.80 -0.23 -0.82
C SER A 153 -7.79 -1.31 -1.22
N ASN A 154 -8.55 -1.77 -0.25
CA ASN A 154 -9.55 -2.80 -0.43
C ASN A 154 -10.98 -2.24 -0.32
N ARG A 155 -11.97 -3.06 -0.70
CA ARG A 155 -13.36 -2.65 -0.70
C ARG A 155 -13.86 -2.30 0.71
N THR A 156 -13.44 -3.02 1.73
CA THR A 156 -13.85 -2.78 3.12
C THR A 156 -13.36 -1.42 3.59
N GLU A 157 -12.11 -1.06 3.29
CA GLU A 157 -11.57 0.27 3.58
C GLU A 157 -12.38 1.36 2.88
N ALA A 158 -12.72 1.16 1.59
CA ALA A 158 -13.50 2.11 0.83
C ALA A 158 -14.92 2.28 1.38
N GLU A 159 -15.60 1.19 1.75
CA GLU A 159 -16.96 1.21 2.30
C GLU A 159 -17.00 1.78 3.73
N CYS A 160 -15.97 1.53 4.55
CA CYS A 160 -15.85 2.09 5.89
C CYS A 160 -15.31 3.52 5.91
N GLY A 161 -14.91 4.08 4.78
CA GLY A 161 -14.25 5.39 4.72
C GLY A 161 -12.86 5.40 5.37
N PHE A 162 -12.27 4.24 5.58
CA PHE A 162 -10.97 4.08 6.20
C PHE A 162 -9.86 4.11 5.15
N PHE A 163 -9.64 5.28 4.59
CA PHE A 163 -8.54 5.52 3.66
C PHE A 163 -7.99 6.91 3.84
N VAL A 164 -6.72 7.10 3.55
CA VAL A 164 -6.07 8.40 3.56
C VAL A 164 -6.23 9.03 2.19
N ARG A 165 -6.94 10.16 2.11
CA ARG A 165 -6.99 10.94 0.87
C ARG A 165 -5.59 11.44 0.56
N LEU A 166 -5.11 11.24 -0.65
CA LEU A 166 -3.79 11.66 -1.10
C LEU A 166 -2.61 10.89 -0.44
N GLY A 167 -2.86 9.69 0.06
CA GLY A 167 -1.82 8.84 0.67
C GLY A 167 -1.76 7.44 0.08
#